data_6894cdc4e3c2f322e2abe291dc7a9b21
#
_entry.id   6894cdc4e3c2f322e2abe291dc7a9b21
#
_cell.length_a   1.000
_cell.length_b   1.000
_cell.length_c   1.000
_cell.angle_alpha   90.00
_cell.angle_beta   90.00
_cell.angle_gamma   90.00
#
_symmetry.space_group_name_H-M   'P 1'
#
loop_
_entity.id
_entity.type
_entity.pdbx_description
1 polymer ?
#
loop_
_entity_poly.entity_id
_entity_poly.type
_entity_poly.pdbx_seq_one_letter_code
_entity_poly.pdbx_strand_id
1 'polypeptide(L)'
;YKRQPLRLTYSRLIGTTAAFDSITSRNPSIRQSLQDQFIPVVEYTYTLDNSTVREERSKTRWHFSIAEAGNLLSATNLLFGRRWDEKGKTVFKNPYSQFLKMTTELRYNHYIDRHQRLAFRIGGGIIYSYGNASEAPYSEQFYVGGANSIRAFTIRSVGPGRFAPDRNDPYAYIDQIGDIKLEANTEYRFRLVGDLAGAVFLDVGNVWLLRDDPARPGGQFAWRHLLTDLATGTGIGFRYDINLLVFRFDIGYALHFPYDTGRRGYLNAPNLRDALGFHLALGYPF
;
A
#
# COMPACT_ATOMS: atom_id res chain seq x y z
N TYR A 1 -22.51 7.04 0.90
CA TYR A 1 -21.49 8.04 1.34
C TYR A 1 -21.07 7.72 2.77
N LYS A 2 -19.78 7.69 3.00
CA LYS A 2 -19.23 7.67 4.36
C LYS A 2 -18.39 8.94 4.53
N ARG A 3 -18.72 9.73 5.55
CA ARG A 3 -17.89 10.85 6.01
C ARG A 3 -17.23 10.43 7.30
N GLN A 4 -15.90 10.50 7.36
CA GLN A 4 -15.20 10.56 8.65
C GLN A 4 -14.90 12.02 8.92
N PRO A 5 -15.72 12.68 9.76
CA PRO A 5 -15.64 14.13 9.94
C PRO A 5 -14.29 14.55 10.51
N LEU A 6 -13.67 13.71 11.32
CA LEU A 6 -12.35 13.98 11.88
C LEU A 6 -11.73 12.71 12.44
N ARG A 7 -10.49 12.40 12.06
CA ARG A 7 -9.62 11.40 12.68
C ARG A 7 -8.40 12.11 13.23
N LEU A 8 -8.19 12.03 14.54
CA LEU A 8 -7.03 12.61 15.20
C LEU A 8 -6.05 11.50 15.57
N THR A 9 -4.84 11.60 15.10
CA THR A 9 -3.73 10.73 15.50
C THR A 9 -2.67 11.59 16.17
N TYR A 10 -2.31 11.24 17.39
CA TYR A 10 -1.29 11.89 18.17
C TYR A 10 -0.23 10.85 18.55
N SER A 11 0.99 11.08 18.10
CA SER A 11 2.16 10.26 18.44
C SER A 11 3.18 11.10 19.17
N ARG A 12 3.70 10.60 20.29
CA ARG A 12 4.75 11.24 21.05
C ARG A 12 5.74 10.21 21.57
N LEU A 13 7.01 10.44 21.32
CA LEU A 13 8.11 9.64 21.84
C LEU A 13 8.48 10.13 23.25
N ILE A 14 8.37 9.24 24.26
CA ILE A 14 8.63 9.57 25.67
C ILE A 14 9.94 8.94 26.11
N GLY A 15 11.04 9.33 25.53
CA GLY A 15 12.38 8.85 25.86
C GLY A 15 12.89 7.77 24.92
N THR A 16 14.20 7.77 24.74
CA THR A 16 14.92 6.84 23.86
C THR A 16 16.06 6.18 24.64
N THR A 17 16.49 5.02 24.17
CA THR A 17 17.70 4.36 24.64
C THR A 17 18.81 4.51 23.59
N ALA A 18 20.07 4.41 23.98
CA ALA A 18 21.21 4.49 23.05
C ALA A 18 21.13 3.43 21.93
N ALA A 19 20.59 2.23 22.22
CA ALA A 19 20.36 1.20 21.21
C ALA A 19 19.27 1.63 20.22
N PHE A 20 18.20 2.23 20.68
CA PHE A 20 17.14 2.79 19.85
C PHE A 20 17.65 3.92 18.94
N ASP A 21 18.44 4.84 19.47
CA ASP A 21 19.03 5.95 18.72
C ASP A 21 19.99 5.43 17.63
N SER A 22 20.72 4.36 17.89
CA SER A 22 21.59 3.70 16.90
C SER A 22 20.75 3.06 15.76
N ILE A 23 19.63 2.44 16.05
CA ILE A 23 18.74 1.85 15.05
C ILE A 23 18.10 2.95 14.19
N THR A 24 17.58 3.99 14.81
CA THR A 24 16.90 5.09 14.10
C THR A 24 17.85 5.95 13.28
N SER A 25 19.13 6.05 13.67
CA SER A 25 20.13 6.77 12.88
C SER A 25 20.48 6.04 11.57
N ARG A 26 20.40 4.71 11.54
CA ARG A 26 20.66 3.87 10.37
C ARG A 26 19.46 3.74 9.45
N ASN A 27 18.24 3.91 9.97
CA ASN A 27 17.00 3.70 9.26
C ASN A 27 16.11 4.96 9.30
N PRO A 28 16.21 5.86 8.30
CA PRO A 28 15.45 7.10 8.25
C PRO A 28 13.94 6.93 8.38
N SER A 29 13.36 5.88 7.78
CA SER A 29 11.91 5.62 7.85
C SER A 29 11.46 5.17 9.23
N ILE A 30 12.30 4.45 10.00
CA ILE A 30 12.01 4.17 11.43
C ILE A 30 11.96 5.49 12.19
N ARG A 31 12.95 6.36 11.99
CA ARG A 31 12.98 7.68 12.62
C ARG A 31 11.73 8.47 12.27
N GLN A 32 11.33 8.49 11.01
CA GLN A 32 10.12 9.17 10.53
C GLN A 32 8.85 8.58 11.15
N SER A 33 8.75 7.25 11.29
CA SER A 33 7.59 6.56 11.86
C SER A 33 7.37 6.88 13.34
N LEU A 34 8.43 7.27 14.03
CA LEU A 34 8.47 7.49 15.48
C LEU A 34 8.56 8.98 15.83
N GLN A 35 8.53 9.89 14.85
CA GLN A 35 8.50 11.32 15.13
C GLN A 35 7.23 11.73 15.88
N ASP A 36 7.39 12.71 16.76
CA ASP A 36 6.27 13.38 17.39
C ASP A 36 5.41 14.04 16.29
N GLN A 37 4.18 13.62 16.16
CA GLN A 37 3.29 14.11 15.10
C GLN A 37 1.87 14.25 15.58
N PHE A 38 1.22 15.32 15.12
CA PHE A 38 -0.22 15.49 15.20
C PHE A 38 -0.82 15.42 13.80
N ILE A 39 -1.71 14.47 13.55
CA ILE A 39 -2.28 14.20 12.22
C ILE A 39 -3.80 14.34 12.29
N PRO A 40 -4.33 15.55 12.07
CA PRO A 40 -5.77 15.82 12.01
C PRO A 40 -6.27 15.58 10.58
N VAL A 41 -6.87 14.42 10.34
CA VAL A 41 -7.37 14.02 9.01
C VAL A 41 -8.87 14.22 8.92
N VAL A 42 -9.31 14.85 7.84
CA VAL A 42 -10.69 14.86 7.38
C VAL A 42 -10.76 14.04 6.11
N GLU A 43 -11.65 13.04 6.05
CA GLU A 43 -11.76 12.13 4.93
C GLU A 43 -13.19 12.08 4.39
N TYR A 44 -13.30 12.15 3.08
CA TYR A 44 -14.53 11.89 2.34
C TYR A 44 -14.35 10.63 1.50
N THR A 45 -15.29 9.68 1.65
CA THR A 45 -15.29 8.42 0.92
C THR A 45 -16.57 8.29 0.11
N TYR A 46 -16.43 7.93 -1.14
CA TYR A 46 -17.51 7.56 -2.04
C TYR A 46 -17.37 6.09 -2.41
N THR A 47 -18.47 5.33 -2.32
CA THR A 47 -18.51 3.93 -2.75
C THR A 47 -19.73 3.72 -3.63
N LEU A 48 -19.49 3.22 -4.84
CA LEU A 48 -20.51 2.68 -5.74
C LEU A 48 -20.38 1.16 -5.70
N ASP A 49 -21.48 0.45 -5.37
CA ASP A 49 -21.46 -1.00 -5.21
C ASP A 49 -22.78 -1.58 -5.73
N ASN A 50 -22.71 -2.41 -6.78
CA ASN A 50 -23.85 -3.17 -7.29
C ASN A 50 -23.81 -4.65 -6.86
N SER A 51 -22.96 -5.02 -5.91
CA SER A 51 -22.76 -6.42 -5.50
C SER A 51 -24.01 -7.07 -4.91
N THR A 52 -24.97 -6.26 -4.43
CA THR A 52 -26.25 -6.70 -3.86
C THR A 52 -27.32 -7.03 -4.90
N VAL A 53 -27.13 -6.63 -6.16
CA VAL A 53 -28.08 -6.94 -7.25
C VAL A 53 -27.96 -8.42 -7.62
N ARG A 54 -28.98 -9.20 -7.28
CA ARG A 54 -28.93 -10.68 -7.27
C ARG A 54 -28.85 -11.32 -8.66
N GLU A 55 -29.34 -10.62 -9.69
CA GLU A 55 -29.51 -11.17 -11.06
C GLU A 55 -28.36 -10.86 -12.00
N GLU A 56 -27.41 -9.99 -11.61
CA GLU A 56 -26.30 -9.61 -12.48
C GLU A 56 -25.14 -10.60 -12.40
N ARG A 57 -24.70 -11.07 -13.57
CA ARG A 57 -23.48 -11.89 -13.70
C ARG A 57 -22.21 -11.11 -13.43
N SER A 58 -22.26 -9.80 -13.50
CA SER A 58 -21.11 -8.91 -13.28
C SER A 58 -21.37 -8.00 -12.09
N LYS A 59 -20.45 -8.04 -11.13
CA LYS A 59 -20.53 -7.22 -9.92
C LYS A 59 -19.35 -6.28 -9.87
N THR A 60 -19.66 -4.99 -9.74
CA THR A 60 -18.67 -3.91 -9.71
C THR A 60 -18.75 -3.17 -8.39
N ARG A 61 -17.60 -2.90 -7.81
CA ARG A 61 -17.47 -2.01 -6.66
C ARG A 61 -16.36 -1.01 -6.94
N TRP A 62 -16.72 0.26 -6.93
CA TRP A 62 -15.76 1.36 -7.02
C TRP A 62 -15.72 2.12 -5.71
N HIS A 63 -14.53 2.27 -5.17
CA HIS A 63 -14.23 3.00 -3.97
C HIS A 63 -13.29 4.15 -4.29
N PHE A 64 -13.63 5.34 -3.85
CA PHE A 64 -12.81 6.54 -3.97
C PHE A 64 -12.77 7.25 -2.63
N SER A 65 -11.59 7.67 -2.20
CA SER A 65 -11.47 8.54 -1.03
C SER A 65 -10.55 9.74 -1.32
N ILE A 66 -10.87 10.85 -0.69
CA ILE A 66 -10.03 12.03 -0.60
C ILE A 66 -9.91 12.40 0.88
N ALA A 67 -8.69 12.53 1.35
CA ALA A 67 -8.38 12.89 2.72
C ALA A 67 -7.42 14.08 2.74
N GLU A 68 -7.68 15.02 3.61
CA GLU A 68 -6.79 16.15 3.88
C GLU A 68 -6.39 16.15 5.34
N ALA A 69 -5.21 16.69 5.63
CA ALA A 69 -4.72 16.90 6.99
C ALA A 69 -4.10 18.28 7.14
N GLY A 70 -4.35 18.91 8.29
CA GLY A 70 -3.69 20.11 8.73
C GLY A 70 -4.11 21.43 8.06
N ASN A 71 -4.99 21.39 7.04
CA ASN A 71 -5.40 22.62 6.34
C ASN A 71 -6.17 23.57 7.25
N LEU A 72 -7.09 23.04 8.05
CA LEU A 72 -7.84 23.85 9.00
C LEU A 72 -6.91 24.53 10.02
N LEU A 73 -5.89 23.81 10.50
CA LEU A 73 -4.90 24.38 11.42
C LEU A 73 -4.00 25.43 10.75
N SER A 74 -3.65 25.18 9.49
CA SER A 74 -2.89 26.20 8.71
C SER A 74 -3.73 27.43 8.41
N ALA A 75 -5.03 27.28 8.16
CA ALA A 75 -5.94 28.41 7.98
C ALA A 75 -6.10 29.22 9.27
N THR A 76 -6.22 28.58 10.43
CA THR A 76 -6.25 29.30 11.71
C THR A 76 -4.92 30.04 11.98
N ASN A 77 -3.78 29.42 11.70
CA ASN A 77 -2.47 30.09 11.83
C ASN A 77 -2.33 31.29 10.89
N LEU A 78 -2.93 31.23 9.69
CA LEU A 78 -2.97 32.40 8.77
C LEU A 78 -3.73 33.58 9.37
N LEU A 79 -4.84 33.35 10.08
CA LEU A 79 -5.57 34.37 10.80
C LEU A 79 -4.74 35.05 11.90
N PHE A 80 -3.75 34.36 12.45
CA PHE A 80 -2.80 34.90 13.43
C PHE A 80 -1.52 35.44 12.80
N GLY A 81 -1.50 35.71 11.48
CA GLY A 81 -0.41 36.38 10.76
C GLY A 81 0.75 35.45 10.36
N ARG A 82 0.64 34.14 10.54
CA ARG A 82 1.64 33.20 10.06
C ARG A 82 1.42 32.85 8.58
N ARG A 83 2.50 32.61 7.84
CA ARG A 83 2.39 32.24 6.43
C ARG A 83 1.90 30.80 6.26
N TRP A 84 1.22 30.54 5.13
CA TRP A 84 0.72 29.19 4.81
C TRP A 84 1.85 28.17 4.63
N ASP A 85 2.92 28.58 3.97
CA ASP A 85 4.09 27.77 3.64
C ASP A 85 5.16 27.73 4.75
N GLU A 86 4.95 28.44 5.85
CA GLU A 86 5.84 28.44 7.00
C GLU A 86 5.87 27.05 7.65
N LYS A 87 7.09 26.53 7.88
CA LYS A 87 7.33 25.26 8.55
C LYS A 87 7.49 25.44 10.07
N GLY A 88 7.38 24.32 10.79
CA GLY A 88 7.58 24.34 12.25
C GLY A 88 6.39 24.86 13.05
N LYS A 89 5.20 24.97 12.43
CA LYS A 89 3.97 25.27 13.17
C LYS A 89 3.58 24.07 14.02
N THR A 90 3.22 24.30 15.27
CA THR A 90 2.92 23.26 16.24
C THR A 90 1.53 23.41 16.83
N VAL A 91 0.94 22.27 17.24
CA VAL A 91 -0.25 22.19 18.08
C VAL A 91 0.11 21.29 19.26
N PHE A 92 -0.18 21.73 20.48
CA PHE A 92 0.24 21.05 21.72
C PHE A 92 1.76 20.75 21.76
N LYS A 93 2.58 21.68 21.25
CA LYS A 93 4.05 21.59 21.12
C LYS A 93 4.56 20.55 20.12
N ASN A 94 3.68 19.88 19.37
CA ASN A 94 4.07 18.93 18.33
C ASN A 94 3.79 19.51 16.92
N PRO A 95 4.66 19.26 15.95
CA PRO A 95 4.40 19.62 14.58
C PRO A 95 3.19 18.86 14.05
N TYR A 96 2.33 19.53 13.30
CA TYR A 96 1.22 18.86 12.64
C TYR A 96 1.54 18.58 11.18
N SER A 97 1.07 17.42 10.71
CA SER A 97 1.21 17.02 9.32
C SER A 97 0.21 17.77 8.44
N GLN A 98 0.67 18.14 7.23
CA GLN A 98 -0.17 18.78 6.24
C GLN A 98 -0.02 18.08 4.89
N PHE A 99 -1.09 17.43 4.43
CA PHE A 99 -1.10 16.68 3.18
C PHE A 99 -2.49 16.58 2.56
N LEU A 100 -2.51 16.22 1.27
CA LEU A 100 -3.67 15.74 0.54
C LEU A 100 -3.40 14.30 0.08
N LYS A 101 -4.33 13.40 0.37
CA LYS A 101 -4.27 11.99 -0.02
C LYS A 101 -5.49 11.61 -0.82
N MET A 102 -5.29 10.96 -1.95
CA MET A 102 -6.36 10.45 -2.79
C MET A 102 -6.13 8.96 -3.01
N THR A 103 -7.20 8.16 -2.91
CA THR A 103 -7.15 6.74 -3.23
C THR A 103 -8.34 6.35 -4.09
N THR A 104 -8.13 5.38 -4.98
CA THR A 104 -9.20 4.78 -5.77
C THR A 104 -8.98 3.29 -5.90
N GLU A 105 -10.06 2.52 -5.87
CA GLU A 105 -10.03 1.08 -6.08
C GLU A 105 -11.29 0.65 -6.81
N LEU A 106 -11.09 -0.05 -7.92
CA LEU A 106 -12.16 -0.70 -8.68
C LEU A 106 -12.02 -2.21 -8.54
N ARG A 107 -13.09 -2.87 -8.10
CA ARG A 107 -13.23 -4.32 -8.08
C ARG A 107 -14.31 -4.73 -9.06
N TYR A 108 -14.01 -5.75 -9.85
CA TYR A 108 -14.94 -6.30 -10.82
C TYR A 108 -14.92 -7.82 -10.71
N ASN A 109 -16.10 -8.42 -10.50
CA ASN A 109 -16.28 -9.86 -10.46
C ASN A 109 -17.26 -10.26 -11.57
N HIS A 110 -16.81 -11.17 -12.44
CA HIS A 110 -17.64 -11.75 -13.49
C HIS A 110 -17.87 -13.24 -13.21
N TYR A 111 -19.14 -13.61 -13.01
CA TYR A 111 -19.55 -14.99 -12.78
C TYR A 111 -19.81 -15.67 -14.12
N ILE A 112 -18.92 -16.59 -14.51
CA ILE A 112 -19.06 -17.40 -15.72
C ILE A 112 -20.20 -18.38 -15.50
N ASP A 113 -20.20 -19.07 -14.37
CA ASP A 113 -21.27 -19.93 -13.88
C ASP A 113 -21.34 -19.93 -12.34
N ARG A 114 -22.07 -20.89 -11.75
CA ARG A 114 -22.20 -21.01 -10.28
C ARG A 114 -20.92 -21.43 -9.56
N HIS A 115 -19.94 -21.95 -10.30
CA HIS A 115 -18.71 -22.55 -9.77
C HIS A 115 -17.45 -21.84 -10.21
N GLN A 116 -17.57 -20.92 -11.20
CA GLN A 116 -16.44 -20.25 -11.82
C GLN A 116 -16.64 -18.74 -11.87
N ARG A 117 -15.63 -17.99 -11.48
CA ARG A 117 -15.64 -16.53 -11.59
C ARG A 117 -14.26 -15.96 -11.88
N LEU A 118 -14.25 -14.86 -12.60
CA LEU A 118 -13.10 -14.00 -12.78
C LEU A 118 -13.24 -12.80 -11.87
N ALA A 119 -12.24 -12.53 -11.07
CA ALA A 119 -12.17 -11.39 -10.18
C ALA A 119 -11.00 -10.49 -10.58
N PHE A 120 -11.26 -9.20 -10.68
CA PHE A 120 -10.28 -8.18 -11.02
C PHE A 120 -10.30 -7.09 -9.96
N ARG A 121 -9.14 -6.58 -9.62
CA ARG A 121 -8.98 -5.38 -8.81
C ARG A 121 -7.91 -4.50 -9.44
N ILE A 122 -8.17 -3.21 -9.54
CA ILE A 122 -7.18 -2.19 -9.81
C ILE A 122 -7.33 -1.10 -8.76
N GLY A 123 -6.23 -0.69 -8.16
CA GLY A 123 -6.21 0.33 -7.14
C GLY A 123 -4.96 1.18 -7.22
N GLY A 124 -5.11 2.42 -6.82
CA GLY A 124 -4.02 3.37 -6.77
C GLY A 124 -4.27 4.47 -5.75
N GLY A 125 -3.22 5.19 -5.44
CA GLY A 125 -3.30 6.34 -4.54
C GLY A 125 -2.10 7.24 -4.66
N ILE A 126 -2.29 8.46 -4.24
CA ILE A 126 -1.25 9.48 -4.14
C ILE A 126 -1.42 10.26 -2.84
N ILE A 127 -0.32 10.54 -2.17
CA ILE A 127 -0.27 11.45 -1.02
C ILE A 127 0.76 12.53 -1.31
N TYR A 128 0.34 13.78 -1.20
CA TYR A 128 1.18 14.95 -1.44
C TYR A 128 1.26 15.81 -0.18
N SER A 129 2.45 15.93 0.38
CA SER A 129 2.73 16.78 1.56
C SER A 129 3.20 18.14 1.15
N TYR A 130 2.71 19.15 1.87
CA TYR A 130 2.98 20.58 1.60
C TYR A 130 2.92 21.41 2.88
N GLY A 131 3.17 22.72 2.75
CA GLY A 131 3.04 23.67 3.85
C GLY A 131 3.93 23.32 5.04
N ASN A 132 3.33 22.97 6.16
CA ASN A 132 4.03 22.64 7.40
C ASN A 132 4.83 21.32 7.34
N ALA A 133 4.46 20.41 6.44
CA ALA A 133 5.12 19.10 6.30
C ALA A 133 5.98 19.03 5.03
N SER A 134 7.19 18.49 5.12
CA SER A 134 8.03 18.17 3.98
C SER A 134 7.77 16.79 3.39
N GLU A 135 7.36 15.86 4.23
CA GLU A 135 7.11 14.45 3.90
C GLU A 135 5.78 13.99 4.48
N ALA A 136 5.23 12.95 3.90
CA ALA A 136 4.01 12.34 4.42
C ALA A 136 4.32 11.52 5.67
N PRO A 137 3.41 11.49 6.67
CA PRO A 137 3.56 10.60 7.80
C PRO A 137 3.69 9.14 7.35
N TYR A 138 4.61 8.42 7.96
CA TYR A 138 4.84 6.99 7.67
C TYR A 138 3.55 6.16 7.71
N SER A 139 2.68 6.42 8.68
CA SER A 139 1.39 5.73 8.86
C SER A 139 0.39 5.99 7.73
N GLU A 140 0.59 7.06 6.94
CA GLU A 140 -0.28 7.45 5.85
C GLU A 140 0.30 7.08 4.47
N GLN A 141 1.59 6.76 4.39
CA GLN A 141 2.23 6.33 3.15
C GLN A 141 1.76 4.93 2.71
N PHE A 142 1.90 4.67 1.42
CA PHE A 142 1.48 3.41 0.81
C PHE A 142 2.57 2.35 0.87
N TYR A 143 2.14 1.10 0.86
CA TYR A 143 2.99 -0.07 0.68
C TYR A 143 2.25 -1.13 -0.14
N VAL A 144 2.99 -2.11 -0.67
CA VAL A 144 2.49 -3.28 -1.39
C VAL A 144 3.13 -4.56 -0.86
N GLY A 145 2.61 -5.70 -1.31
CA GLY A 145 2.99 -7.04 -0.86
C GLY A 145 2.07 -7.61 0.21
N GLY A 146 2.15 -8.92 0.39
CA GLY A 146 1.33 -9.67 1.34
C GLY A 146 0.05 -10.25 0.76
N ALA A 147 -0.66 -10.99 1.59
CA ALA A 147 -1.80 -11.84 1.21
C ALA A 147 -2.95 -11.12 0.47
N ASN A 148 -3.15 -9.82 0.69
CA ASN A 148 -4.21 -9.02 0.07
C ASN A 148 -3.69 -7.98 -0.92
N SER A 149 -2.44 -8.15 -1.38
CA SER A 149 -1.76 -7.27 -2.31
C SER A 149 -1.06 -8.12 -3.38
N ILE A 150 0.26 -8.03 -3.54
CA ILE A 150 1.03 -8.84 -4.47
C ILE A 150 1.51 -10.10 -3.74
N ARG A 151 0.82 -11.22 -3.92
CA ARG A 151 0.97 -12.44 -3.11
C ARG A 151 2.28 -13.19 -3.28
N ALA A 152 3.07 -12.89 -4.30
CA ALA A 152 4.41 -13.45 -4.43
C ALA A 152 5.45 -12.76 -3.53
N PHE A 153 5.09 -11.65 -2.90
CA PHE A 153 5.96 -10.81 -2.10
C PHE A 153 5.43 -10.68 -0.68
N THR A 154 6.32 -10.64 0.30
CA THR A 154 5.95 -10.36 1.68
C THR A 154 5.46 -8.91 1.83
N ILE A 155 4.77 -8.63 2.91
CA ILE A 155 4.28 -7.29 3.20
C ILE A 155 5.44 -6.30 3.28
N ARG A 156 5.31 -5.14 2.58
CA ARG A 156 6.36 -4.11 2.54
C ARG A 156 7.71 -4.64 2.05
N SER A 157 7.73 -5.43 0.98
CA SER A 157 8.97 -5.96 0.40
C SER A 157 9.20 -5.52 -1.05
N VAL A 158 8.39 -4.57 -1.54
CA VAL A 158 8.46 -4.05 -2.90
C VAL A 158 8.46 -2.53 -2.89
N GLY A 159 9.35 -1.93 -3.65
CA GLY A 159 9.47 -0.48 -3.81
C GLY A 159 10.31 0.20 -2.74
N PRO A 160 10.38 1.52 -2.73
CA PRO A 160 9.80 2.39 -3.76
C PRO A 160 10.54 2.28 -5.10
N GLY A 161 9.77 2.28 -6.20
CA GLY A 161 10.31 2.18 -7.55
C GLY A 161 11.25 1.00 -7.72
N ARG A 162 12.50 1.28 -8.15
CA ARG A 162 13.58 0.29 -8.34
C ARG A 162 14.56 0.22 -7.17
N PHE A 163 14.22 0.81 -6.04
CA PHE A 163 15.04 0.71 -4.84
C PHE A 163 15.20 -0.76 -4.41
N ALA A 164 16.44 -1.22 -4.31
CA ALA A 164 16.76 -2.54 -3.82
C ALA A 164 17.07 -2.46 -2.31
N PRO A 165 16.31 -3.15 -1.45
CA PRO A 165 16.59 -3.16 -0.02
C PRO A 165 17.92 -3.88 0.27
N ASP A 166 18.65 -3.44 1.28
CA ASP A 166 19.81 -4.18 1.78
C ASP A 166 19.33 -5.47 2.46
N ARG A 167 19.66 -6.62 1.87
CA ARG A 167 19.28 -7.93 2.39
C ARG A 167 19.93 -8.30 3.73
N ASN A 168 20.98 -7.60 4.09
CA ASN A 168 21.71 -7.80 5.36
C ASN A 168 21.11 -6.95 6.50
N ASP A 169 20.30 -5.96 6.17
CA ASP A 169 19.59 -5.16 7.17
C ASP A 169 18.22 -5.78 7.49
N PRO A 170 18.02 -6.31 8.71
CA PRO A 170 16.73 -6.89 9.12
C PRO A 170 15.60 -5.88 9.14
N TYR A 171 15.88 -4.59 9.08
CA TYR A 171 14.89 -3.49 9.09
C TYR A 171 14.65 -2.87 7.72
N ALA A 172 15.34 -3.31 6.66
CA ALA A 172 15.22 -2.75 5.31
C ALA A 172 13.79 -2.73 4.76
N TYR A 173 12.91 -3.65 5.20
CA TYR A 173 11.49 -3.68 4.81
C TYR A 173 10.71 -2.43 5.24
N ILE A 174 11.17 -1.69 6.24
CA ILE A 174 10.49 -0.49 6.74
C ILE A 174 10.61 0.66 5.75
N ASP A 175 11.69 0.71 4.97
CA ASP A 175 11.92 1.75 3.97
C ASP A 175 11.10 1.55 2.68
N GLN A 176 10.41 0.40 2.55
CA GLN A 176 9.66 0.06 1.34
C GLN A 176 8.21 0.58 1.40
N ILE A 177 8.13 1.89 1.43
CA ILE A 177 6.91 2.70 1.42
C ILE A 177 7.01 3.78 0.34
N GLY A 178 5.88 4.36 -0.05
CA GLY A 178 5.87 5.40 -1.07
C GLY A 178 4.70 6.37 -0.95
N ASP A 179 4.80 7.45 -1.70
CA ASP A 179 3.78 8.50 -1.81
C ASP A 179 2.78 8.20 -2.92
N ILE A 180 3.15 7.36 -3.88
CA ILE A 180 2.29 6.88 -4.97
C ILE A 180 2.19 5.36 -4.85
N LYS A 181 1.00 4.81 -5.12
CA LYS A 181 0.75 3.38 -5.22
C LYS A 181 -0.01 3.07 -6.50
N LEU A 182 0.37 1.98 -7.16
CA LEU A 182 -0.42 1.33 -8.20
C LEU A 182 -0.40 -0.17 -7.97
N GLU A 183 -1.57 -0.80 -8.06
CA GLU A 183 -1.75 -2.23 -7.85
C GLU A 183 -2.87 -2.76 -8.75
N ALA A 184 -2.65 -3.91 -9.37
CA ALA A 184 -3.65 -4.63 -10.13
C ALA A 184 -3.57 -6.12 -9.84
N ASN A 185 -4.73 -6.76 -9.70
CA ASN A 185 -4.84 -8.18 -9.38
C ASN A 185 -5.90 -8.81 -10.26
N THR A 186 -5.61 -10.01 -10.74
CA THR A 186 -6.55 -10.85 -11.49
C THR A 186 -6.56 -12.23 -10.87
N GLU A 187 -7.74 -12.78 -10.66
CA GLU A 187 -7.90 -14.12 -10.08
C GLU A 187 -9.03 -14.89 -10.76
N TYR A 188 -8.71 -16.05 -11.31
CA TYR A 188 -9.69 -17.02 -11.76
C TYR A 188 -9.95 -18.02 -10.64
N ARG A 189 -11.19 -18.12 -10.19
CA ARG A 189 -11.65 -18.98 -9.10
C ARG A 189 -12.57 -20.05 -9.66
N PHE A 190 -12.36 -21.30 -9.25
CA PHE A 190 -13.14 -22.46 -9.70
C PHE A 190 -13.34 -23.46 -8.56
N ARG A 191 -14.48 -24.14 -8.56
CA ARG A 191 -14.79 -25.16 -7.58
C ARG A 191 -13.97 -26.41 -7.86
N LEU A 192 -13.40 -27.01 -6.84
CA LEU A 192 -12.71 -28.31 -6.90
C LEU A 192 -13.64 -29.44 -6.45
N VAL A 193 -13.90 -29.54 -5.15
CA VAL A 193 -14.77 -30.57 -4.57
C VAL A 193 -15.41 -30.03 -3.29
N GLY A 194 -16.71 -30.27 -3.11
CA GLY A 194 -17.43 -29.79 -1.92
C GLY A 194 -17.30 -28.27 -1.76
N ASP A 195 -16.82 -27.85 -0.61
CA ASP A 195 -16.60 -26.46 -0.23
C ASP A 195 -15.16 -25.98 -0.53
N LEU A 196 -14.35 -26.83 -1.18
CA LEU A 196 -13.00 -26.47 -1.60
C LEU A 196 -13.01 -25.89 -3.01
N ALA A 197 -12.45 -24.70 -3.16
CA ALA A 197 -12.22 -24.03 -4.43
C ALA A 197 -10.72 -23.80 -4.67
N GLY A 198 -10.33 -23.85 -5.95
CA GLY A 198 -9.03 -23.45 -6.44
C GLY A 198 -9.04 -22.04 -6.98
N ALA A 199 -7.87 -21.43 -7.06
CA ALA A 199 -7.66 -20.17 -7.74
C ALA A 199 -6.31 -20.14 -8.43
N VAL A 200 -6.25 -19.42 -9.56
CA VAL A 200 -5.00 -19.03 -10.22
C VAL A 200 -5.01 -17.51 -10.31
N PHE A 201 -3.87 -16.87 -10.05
CA PHE A 201 -3.83 -15.43 -9.98
C PHE A 201 -2.59 -14.81 -10.63
N LEU A 202 -2.73 -13.55 -10.98
CA LEU A 202 -1.67 -12.65 -11.42
C LEU A 202 -1.81 -11.34 -10.65
N ASP A 203 -0.76 -10.93 -9.97
CA ASP A 203 -0.69 -9.70 -9.19
C ASP A 203 0.44 -8.83 -9.69
N VAL A 204 0.18 -7.53 -9.79
CA VAL A 204 1.14 -6.53 -10.29
C VAL A 204 1.03 -5.28 -9.43
N GLY A 205 2.14 -4.64 -9.11
CA GLY A 205 2.09 -3.35 -8.42
C GLY A 205 3.42 -2.87 -7.90
N ASN A 206 3.44 -1.61 -7.46
CA ASN A 206 4.57 -1.00 -6.78
C ASN A 206 4.13 0.27 -6.03
N VAL A 207 5.04 0.83 -5.26
CA VAL A 207 4.94 2.17 -4.69
C VAL A 207 6.12 3.01 -5.17
N TRP A 208 5.98 4.34 -5.17
CA TRP A 208 7.01 5.28 -5.59
C TRP A 208 7.02 6.51 -4.69
N LEU A 209 8.13 7.20 -4.66
CA LEU A 209 8.27 8.51 -4.05
C LEU A 209 7.90 9.61 -5.05
N LEU A 210 7.29 10.69 -4.58
CA LEU A 210 7.05 11.89 -5.39
C LEU A 210 8.33 12.70 -5.56
N ARG A 211 9.19 12.71 -4.54
CA ARG A 211 10.45 13.45 -4.51
C ARG A 211 11.63 12.51 -4.56
N ASP A 212 12.74 12.98 -5.09
CA ASP A 212 13.99 12.24 -5.04
C ASP A 212 14.48 12.11 -3.59
N ASP A 213 14.95 10.90 -3.26
CA ASP A 213 15.51 10.59 -1.94
C ASP A 213 16.86 9.89 -2.14
N PRO A 214 17.97 10.55 -1.78
CA PRO A 214 19.30 9.96 -1.90
C PRO A 214 19.49 8.65 -1.13
N ALA A 215 18.72 8.42 -0.07
CA ALA A 215 18.77 7.17 0.70
C ALA A 215 18.06 6.01 -0.01
N ARG A 216 17.16 6.32 -0.97
CA ARG A 216 16.39 5.33 -1.73
C ARG A 216 16.53 5.59 -3.24
N PRO A 217 17.73 5.39 -3.82
CA PRO A 217 17.99 5.69 -5.23
C PRO A 217 17.12 4.87 -6.17
N GLY A 218 16.54 5.52 -7.18
CA GLY A 218 15.58 4.91 -8.10
C GLY A 218 14.16 4.77 -7.54
N GLY A 219 13.90 5.30 -6.35
CA GLY A 219 12.57 5.29 -5.70
C GLY A 219 11.59 6.30 -6.27
N GLN A 220 12.07 7.35 -6.95
CA GLN A 220 11.21 8.38 -7.51
C GLN A 220 10.41 7.89 -8.72
N PHE A 221 9.14 8.31 -8.79
CA PHE A 221 8.27 7.98 -9.91
C PHE A 221 8.75 8.58 -11.24
N ALA A 222 8.82 7.76 -12.27
CA ALA A 222 9.11 8.20 -13.63
C ALA A 222 8.29 7.41 -14.65
N TRP A 223 7.49 8.09 -15.45
CA TRP A 223 6.62 7.47 -16.46
C TRP A 223 7.33 6.48 -17.40
N ARG A 224 8.56 6.80 -17.78
CA ARG A 224 9.39 5.96 -18.67
C ARG A 224 9.73 4.59 -18.09
N HIS A 225 9.65 4.46 -16.76
CA HIS A 225 10.01 3.24 -16.04
C HIS A 225 8.81 2.51 -15.46
N LEU A 226 7.58 3.03 -15.64
CA LEU A 226 6.39 2.49 -15.01
C LEU A 226 6.26 0.97 -15.16
N LEU A 227 6.39 0.45 -16.38
CA LEU A 227 6.23 -0.99 -16.63
C LEU A 227 7.38 -1.83 -16.08
N THR A 228 8.61 -1.30 -16.06
CA THR A 228 9.78 -1.99 -15.52
C THR A 228 9.88 -1.91 -14.01
N ASP A 229 9.20 -0.95 -13.41
CA ASP A 229 9.15 -0.79 -11.97
C ASP A 229 8.05 -1.65 -11.32
N LEU A 230 7.08 -2.16 -12.10
CA LEU A 230 6.00 -2.97 -11.57
C LEU A 230 6.49 -4.37 -11.20
N ALA A 231 6.53 -4.68 -9.90
CA ALA A 231 6.70 -6.05 -9.43
C ALA A 231 5.54 -6.91 -9.92
N THR A 232 5.83 -8.12 -10.37
CA THR A 232 4.83 -9.04 -10.92
C THR A 232 4.96 -10.40 -10.29
N GLY A 233 3.84 -10.96 -9.84
CA GLY A 233 3.76 -12.30 -9.27
C GLY A 233 2.54 -13.06 -9.78
N THR A 234 2.68 -14.37 -9.86
CA THR A 234 1.59 -15.30 -10.18
C THR A 234 1.52 -16.39 -9.13
N GLY A 235 0.50 -17.20 -9.17
CA GLY A 235 0.42 -18.32 -8.25
C GLY A 235 -0.92 -19.06 -8.28
N ILE A 236 -1.01 -20.01 -7.37
CA ILE A 236 -2.19 -20.81 -7.13
C ILE A 236 -2.66 -20.61 -5.70
N GLY A 237 -3.94 -20.84 -5.47
CA GLY A 237 -4.48 -20.74 -4.13
C GLY A 237 -5.64 -21.68 -3.90
N PHE A 238 -5.84 -22.03 -2.63
CA PHE A 238 -6.95 -22.84 -2.16
C PHE A 238 -7.86 -22.03 -1.24
N ARG A 239 -9.15 -22.26 -1.37
CA ARG A 239 -10.21 -21.58 -0.62
C ARG A 239 -11.13 -22.65 -0.02
N TYR A 240 -11.20 -22.71 1.29
CA TYR A 240 -12.12 -23.61 1.98
C TYR A 240 -13.19 -22.78 2.69
N ASP A 241 -14.42 -22.86 2.16
CA ASP A 241 -15.54 -22.06 2.62
C ASP A 241 -16.41 -22.87 3.58
N ILE A 242 -16.47 -22.45 4.84
CA ILE A 242 -17.31 -23.07 5.87
C ILE A 242 -18.59 -22.24 6.15
N ASN A 243 -19.08 -21.48 5.17
CA ASN A 243 -20.21 -20.56 5.22
C ASN A 243 -20.01 -19.32 6.13
N LEU A 244 -19.34 -19.47 7.26
CA LEU A 244 -19.03 -18.36 8.18
C LEU A 244 -17.70 -17.72 7.87
N LEU A 245 -16.71 -18.50 7.46
CA LEU A 245 -15.34 -18.08 7.20
C LEU A 245 -14.78 -18.80 5.98
N VAL A 246 -13.98 -18.09 5.21
CA VAL A 246 -13.20 -18.66 4.10
C VAL A 246 -11.75 -18.74 4.55
N PHE A 247 -11.23 -19.94 4.68
CA PHE A 247 -9.80 -20.18 4.87
C PHE A 247 -9.11 -20.14 3.51
N ARG A 248 -8.04 -19.38 3.45
CA ARG A 248 -7.28 -19.19 2.22
C ARG A 248 -5.83 -19.54 2.42
N PHE A 249 -5.30 -20.34 1.49
CA PHE A 249 -3.88 -20.63 1.36
C PHE A 249 -3.43 -20.31 -0.05
N ASP A 250 -2.46 -19.40 -0.19
CA ASP A 250 -1.91 -18.98 -1.46
C ASP A 250 -0.41 -19.32 -1.54
N ILE A 251 0.01 -19.82 -2.70
CA ILE A 251 1.40 -20.03 -3.08
C ILE A 251 1.68 -19.09 -4.25
N GLY A 252 2.46 -18.06 -4.01
CA GLY A 252 2.85 -17.06 -5.00
C GLY A 252 4.26 -17.30 -5.52
N TYR A 253 4.49 -17.01 -6.78
CA TYR A 253 5.79 -17.00 -7.43
C TYR A 253 6.07 -15.64 -8.06
N ALA A 254 7.14 -14.97 -7.61
CA ALA A 254 7.58 -13.69 -8.15
C ALA A 254 8.19 -13.89 -9.54
N LEU A 255 7.57 -13.30 -10.54
CA LEU A 255 8.05 -13.31 -11.93
C LEU A 255 9.06 -12.18 -12.17
N HIS A 256 8.75 -11.00 -11.63
CA HIS A 256 9.54 -9.79 -11.84
C HIS A 256 9.75 -9.02 -10.54
N PHE A 257 11.02 -8.73 -10.25
CA PHE A 257 11.45 -7.80 -9.21
C PHE A 257 11.77 -6.45 -9.87
N PRO A 258 11.37 -5.31 -9.29
CA PRO A 258 11.57 -3.99 -9.90
C PRO A 258 13.03 -3.51 -9.88
N TYR A 259 13.92 -4.24 -9.22
CA TYR A 259 15.34 -3.92 -9.09
C TYR A 259 16.23 -5.02 -9.72
N ASP A 260 17.50 -4.71 -9.86
CA ASP A 260 18.46 -5.66 -10.41
C ASP A 260 18.70 -6.84 -9.46
N THR A 261 18.45 -8.03 -9.95
CA THR A 261 18.64 -9.31 -9.25
C THR A 261 19.89 -10.06 -9.75
N GLY A 262 20.63 -9.49 -10.68
CA GLY A 262 21.72 -10.14 -11.41
C GLY A 262 21.26 -11.00 -12.58
N ARG A 263 19.95 -11.13 -12.83
CA ARG A 263 19.37 -11.82 -13.99
C ARG A 263 18.89 -10.85 -15.04
N ARG A 264 19.16 -11.16 -16.31
CA ARG A 264 18.73 -10.36 -17.46
C ARG A 264 17.30 -10.68 -17.87
N GLY A 265 16.60 -9.68 -18.41
CA GLY A 265 15.24 -9.79 -18.92
C GLY A 265 14.17 -9.43 -17.90
N TYR A 266 12.91 -9.46 -18.35
CA TYR A 266 11.76 -9.10 -17.50
C TYR A 266 11.53 -10.16 -16.40
N LEU A 267 11.64 -11.45 -16.74
CA LEU A 267 11.54 -12.53 -15.77
C LEU A 267 12.87 -12.71 -15.02
N ASN A 268 13.05 -11.89 -13.98
CA ASN A 268 14.35 -11.74 -13.31
C ASN A 268 14.40 -12.35 -11.90
N ALA A 269 13.50 -13.28 -11.56
CA ALA A 269 13.51 -13.96 -10.25
C ALA A 269 14.90 -14.58 -9.96
N PRO A 270 15.56 -14.26 -8.83
CA PRO A 270 16.95 -14.65 -8.59
C PRO A 270 17.12 -16.16 -8.39
N ASN A 271 16.26 -16.76 -7.60
CA ASN A 271 16.21 -18.21 -7.34
C ASN A 271 14.80 -18.60 -6.88
N LEU A 272 14.52 -19.89 -6.78
CA LEU A 272 13.20 -20.40 -6.40
C LEU A 272 12.81 -19.99 -4.96
N ARG A 273 13.76 -20.03 -4.04
CA ARG A 273 13.49 -19.72 -2.62
C ARG A 273 13.05 -18.28 -2.41
N ASP A 274 13.73 -17.35 -3.06
CA ASP A 274 13.43 -15.91 -2.94
C ASP A 274 12.20 -15.51 -3.77
N ALA A 275 11.82 -16.34 -4.74
CA ALA A 275 10.66 -16.10 -5.60
C ALA A 275 9.34 -16.66 -5.03
N LEU A 276 9.41 -17.59 -4.06
CA LEU A 276 8.21 -18.19 -3.48
C LEU A 276 7.71 -17.42 -2.27
N GLY A 277 6.41 -17.12 -2.29
CA GLY A 277 5.67 -16.55 -1.17
C GLY A 277 4.54 -17.48 -0.74
N PHE A 278 4.36 -17.65 0.57
CA PHE A 278 3.29 -18.47 1.15
C PHE A 278 2.43 -17.58 2.05
N HIS A 279 1.11 -17.64 1.86
CA HIS A 279 0.19 -16.84 2.65
C HIS A 279 -0.98 -17.67 3.15
N LEU A 280 -1.22 -17.55 4.46
CA LEU A 280 -2.46 -17.98 5.10
C LEU A 280 -3.29 -16.73 5.41
N ALA A 281 -4.57 -16.75 5.07
CA ALA A 281 -5.45 -15.63 5.32
C ALA A 281 -6.90 -16.08 5.51
N LEU A 282 -7.71 -15.18 6.06
CA LEU A 282 -9.16 -15.34 6.18
C LEU A 282 -9.85 -14.44 5.17
N GLY A 283 -10.88 -14.95 4.51
CA GLY A 283 -11.64 -14.23 3.48
C GLY A 283 -10.98 -14.21 2.11
N TYR A 284 -11.69 -13.59 1.15
CA TYR A 284 -11.16 -13.38 -0.20
C TYR A 284 -10.20 -12.17 -0.22
N PRO A 285 -9.18 -12.14 -1.13
CA PRO A 285 -8.21 -11.06 -1.17
C PRO A 285 -8.81 -9.72 -1.62
N PHE A 286 -9.88 -9.77 -2.43
CA PHE A 286 -10.62 -8.60 -2.94
C PHE A 286 -11.99 -9.02 -3.44
#